data_b7d3f079b490073999a98da2e5f3128b
#
_entry.id   b7d3f079b490073999a98da2e5f3128b
#
_cell.length_a   1.000
_cell.length_b   1.000
_cell.length_c   1.000
_cell.angle_alpha   90.00
_cell.angle_beta   90.00
_cell.angle_gamma   90.00
#
_symmetry.space_group_name_H-M   'P 1'
#
loop_
_entity.id
_entity.type
_entity.pdbx_description
1 polymer ?
#
loop_
_entity_poly.entity_id
_entity_poly.type
_entity_poly.pdbx_seq_one_letter_code
_entity_poly.pdbx_strand_id
1 'polypeptide(L)'
;DYELRVLTFEDADYKGGTNFAGGNNWTSLIDSPQYGGKMLYGESGAGVDSVDAAYKWTDKNNTWLSNTLSEGYGSWCYWSGGHAVSNYVSGEISKYGGFESQLTVYKKDVSGLERTGGGHNGSNNFAVHYGYADNSGYGLTEASLPALTFADGTARVIDHMYVNNTDYALNCYIDGNGLTAKIGDDDWVKLVATGYNAAGEKTGTASIYLCNGPKNIMMDWTKWDLSGLGKVLKVTFNVTGSSDNGYGFSQPAYFAYDDVAVRFEKAAAVVPATGVTLDKTTLNLMTGETAVLTAAAQPENTTDTLTWTTGNEAVATVADGVVTAVGAGSTVITAA
;
A
#
# COMPACT_ATOMS: atom_id res chain seq x y z
N ASP A 1 8.26 13.54 9.33
CA ASP A 1 7.01 14.14 8.82
C ASP A 1 6.62 13.46 7.52
N TYR A 2 5.32 13.22 7.28
CA TYR A 2 4.80 12.55 6.08
C TYR A 2 3.50 13.22 5.62
N GLU A 3 3.15 12.98 4.35
CA GLU A 3 1.83 13.24 3.79
C GLU A 3 1.17 11.91 3.42
N LEU A 4 -0.15 11.87 3.46
CA LEU A 4 -0.92 10.74 2.94
C LEU A 4 -1.20 10.97 1.45
N ARG A 5 -0.91 9.94 0.66
CA ARG A 5 -1.33 9.86 -0.73
C ARG A 5 -2.25 8.66 -0.88
N VAL A 6 -3.38 8.86 -1.52
CA VAL A 6 -4.46 7.88 -1.54
C VAL A 6 -4.64 7.33 -2.95
N LEU A 7 -4.63 6.01 -3.08
CA LEU A 7 -5.03 5.29 -4.29
C LEU A 7 -6.54 5.13 -4.26
N THR A 8 -7.23 5.92 -5.07
CA THR A 8 -8.70 6.05 -5.05
C THR A 8 -9.42 5.22 -6.11
N PHE A 9 -8.71 4.67 -7.09
CA PHE A 9 -9.26 4.01 -8.28
C PHE A 9 -10.18 4.91 -9.14
N GLU A 10 -10.31 6.19 -8.82
CA GLU A 10 -11.12 7.14 -9.60
C GLU A 10 -10.39 7.61 -10.86
N ASP A 11 -11.12 7.74 -11.96
CA ASP A 11 -10.55 8.09 -13.27
C ASP A 11 -9.76 9.40 -13.26
N ALA A 12 -10.20 10.38 -12.45
CA ALA A 12 -9.48 11.65 -12.29
C ALA A 12 -8.07 11.48 -11.71
N ASP A 13 -7.81 10.38 -11.02
CA ASP A 13 -6.54 10.09 -10.37
C ASP A 13 -5.67 9.10 -11.16
N TYR A 14 -6.18 8.59 -12.29
CA TYR A 14 -5.45 7.64 -13.13
C TYR A 14 -4.23 8.27 -13.78
N LYS A 15 -3.11 7.57 -13.73
CA LYS A 15 -1.87 7.98 -14.44
C LYS A 15 -1.36 6.94 -15.44
N GLY A 16 -2.09 5.88 -15.63
CA GLY A 16 -1.67 4.79 -16.52
C GLY A 16 -0.85 3.72 -15.79
N GLY A 17 -0.12 2.94 -16.56
CA GLY A 17 0.78 1.91 -16.02
C GLY A 17 0.22 0.51 -16.04
N THR A 18 -0.89 0.25 -16.73
CA THR A 18 -1.34 -1.12 -17.00
C THR A 18 -0.53 -1.74 -18.14
N ASN A 19 -0.36 -3.04 -18.06
CA ASN A 19 0.37 -3.82 -19.06
C ASN A 19 -0.54 -4.58 -20.05
N PHE A 20 -1.82 -4.24 -20.11
CA PHE A 20 -2.76 -4.79 -21.09
C PHE A 20 -3.44 -3.70 -21.93
N ALA A 21 -3.87 -4.07 -23.13
CA ALA A 21 -4.44 -3.12 -24.09
C ALA A 21 -5.79 -2.55 -23.61
N GLY A 22 -6.03 -1.26 -23.85
CA GLY A 22 -7.28 -0.58 -23.54
C GLY A 22 -7.35 0.07 -22.18
N GLY A 23 -6.32 -0.02 -21.36
CA GLY A 23 -6.26 0.62 -20.04
C GLY A 23 -5.97 2.12 -20.10
N ASN A 24 -6.95 2.94 -20.47
CA ASN A 24 -6.78 4.39 -20.60
C ASN A 24 -7.19 5.16 -19.32
N ASN A 25 -7.96 4.54 -18.47
CA ASN A 25 -8.38 5.05 -17.17
C ASN A 25 -8.82 3.86 -16.28
N TRP A 26 -9.14 4.09 -15.02
CA TRP A 26 -9.56 3.04 -14.11
C TRP A 26 -10.85 2.34 -14.58
N THR A 27 -11.84 3.09 -15.04
CA THR A 27 -13.11 2.55 -15.54
C THR A 27 -12.91 1.64 -16.75
N SER A 28 -11.95 1.94 -17.62
CA SER A 28 -11.65 1.10 -18.80
C SER A 28 -11.02 -0.26 -18.46
N LEU A 29 -10.58 -0.46 -17.21
CA LEU A 29 -10.07 -1.74 -16.71
C LEU A 29 -11.18 -2.69 -16.25
N ILE A 30 -12.43 -2.23 -16.19
CA ILE A 30 -13.55 -2.99 -15.63
C ILE A 30 -14.15 -3.86 -16.72
N ASP A 31 -14.06 -5.17 -16.53
CA ASP A 31 -14.69 -6.16 -17.39
C ASP A 31 -16.09 -6.53 -16.90
N SER A 32 -16.92 -7.05 -17.81
CA SER A 32 -18.21 -7.65 -17.48
C SER A 32 -18.00 -9.14 -17.19
N PRO A 33 -17.98 -9.55 -15.92
CA PRO A 33 -17.75 -10.94 -15.56
C PRO A 33 -18.92 -11.83 -16.00
N GLN A 34 -18.61 -12.94 -16.63
CA GLN A 34 -19.57 -13.98 -17.00
C GLN A 34 -19.00 -15.35 -16.70
N TYR A 35 -19.73 -16.16 -15.95
CA TYR A 35 -19.33 -17.54 -15.71
C TYR A 35 -19.21 -18.31 -17.02
N GLY A 36 -18.06 -18.95 -17.25
CA GLY A 36 -17.76 -19.65 -18.50
C GLY A 36 -17.56 -18.74 -19.72
N GLY A 37 -17.50 -17.43 -19.51
CA GLY A 37 -17.25 -16.43 -20.55
C GLY A 37 -15.75 -16.14 -20.73
N LYS A 38 -15.49 -14.97 -21.32
CA LYS A 38 -14.12 -14.47 -21.51
C LYS A 38 -13.42 -14.27 -20.16
N MET A 39 -12.14 -14.60 -20.10
CA MET A 39 -11.32 -14.32 -18.94
C MET A 39 -11.30 -12.80 -18.63
N LEU A 40 -11.40 -12.47 -17.36
CA LEU A 40 -11.25 -11.10 -16.90
C LEU A 40 -9.86 -10.58 -17.32
N TYR A 41 -9.83 -9.39 -17.93
CA TYR A 41 -8.64 -8.76 -18.50
C TYR A 41 -7.99 -9.48 -19.69
N GLY A 42 -8.72 -10.29 -20.40
CA GLY A 42 -8.27 -10.90 -21.63
C GLY A 42 -8.52 -12.40 -21.73
N GLU A 43 -8.01 -12.99 -22.79
CA GLU A 43 -8.03 -14.42 -22.99
C GLU A 43 -6.82 -15.06 -22.32
N SER A 44 -6.98 -16.35 -21.96
CA SER A 44 -5.85 -17.16 -21.50
C SER A 44 -4.68 -17.05 -22.50
N GLY A 45 -3.50 -16.77 -21.99
CA GLY A 45 -2.32 -16.54 -22.82
C GLY A 45 -2.09 -15.09 -23.26
N ALA A 46 -2.96 -14.16 -22.91
CA ALA A 46 -2.72 -12.73 -23.15
C ALA A 46 -1.73 -12.10 -22.15
N GLY A 47 -1.04 -12.88 -21.36
CA GLY A 47 -0.05 -12.44 -20.39
C GLY A 47 -0.62 -12.13 -19.00
N VAL A 48 -1.90 -12.36 -18.80
CA VAL A 48 -2.59 -12.08 -17.53
C VAL A 48 -2.74 -13.32 -16.64
N ASP A 49 -2.53 -14.45 -17.17
CA ASP A 49 -2.59 -15.76 -16.51
C ASP A 49 -1.21 -16.31 -16.12
N SER A 50 -0.15 -15.54 -16.31
CA SER A 50 1.17 -15.88 -15.80
C SER A 50 1.43 -15.21 -14.45
N VAL A 51 2.13 -15.92 -13.57
CA VAL A 51 2.55 -15.43 -12.24
C VAL A 51 3.36 -14.12 -12.34
N ASP A 52 4.00 -13.88 -13.48
CA ASP A 52 4.79 -12.70 -13.78
C ASP A 52 3.96 -11.54 -14.38
N ALA A 53 2.69 -11.77 -14.70
CA ALA A 53 1.80 -10.73 -15.19
C ALA A 53 1.34 -9.83 -14.04
N ALA A 54 2.10 -8.79 -13.77
CA ALA A 54 1.77 -7.80 -12.76
C ALA A 54 1.00 -6.63 -13.38
N TYR A 55 -0.15 -6.31 -12.81
CA TYR A 55 -0.79 -5.03 -13.06
C TYR A 55 -0.06 -3.95 -12.29
N LYS A 56 0.28 -2.88 -12.98
CA LYS A 56 0.90 -1.72 -12.36
C LYS A 56 -0.10 -0.58 -12.39
N TRP A 57 -0.54 -0.18 -11.23
CA TRP A 57 -1.49 0.92 -11.06
C TRP A 57 -0.79 2.15 -10.53
N THR A 58 -1.01 3.28 -11.16
CA THR A 58 -0.59 4.57 -10.62
C THR A 58 -1.73 5.55 -10.66
N ASP A 59 -1.78 6.40 -9.67
CA ASP A 59 -2.64 7.57 -9.63
C ASP A 59 -1.81 8.87 -9.75
N LYS A 60 -2.49 10.02 -9.76
CA LYS A 60 -1.82 11.33 -9.80
C LYS A 60 -0.93 11.61 -8.58
N ASN A 61 -1.08 10.85 -7.51
CA ASN A 61 -0.29 10.96 -6.29
C ASN A 61 0.99 10.10 -6.34
N ASN A 62 1.26 9.43 -7.47
CA ASN A 62 2.36 8.50 -7.66
C ASN A 62 2.33 7.31 -6.70
N THR A 63 1.15 6.91 -6.22
CA THR A 63 0.96 5.69 -5.45
C THR A 63 1.05 4.52 -6.42
N TRP A 64 2.25 3.96 -6.53
CA TRP A 64 2.54 2.89 -7.47
C TRP A 64 2.46 1.55 -6.76
N LEU A 65 1.31 0.92 -6.84
CA LEU A 65 1.11 -0.44 -6.38
C LEU A 65 0.85 -1.35 -7.58
N SER A 66 1.60 -2.44 -7.68
CA SER A 66 1.32 -3.50 -8.62
C SER A 66 0.69 -4.68 -7.91
N ASN A 67 -0.17 -5.39 -8.60
CA ASN A 67 -0.68 -6.66 -8.12
C ASN A 67 -0.15 -7.80 -8.99
N THR A 68 -0.08 -9.00 -8.41
CA THR A 68 0.24 -10.23 -9.12
C THR A 68 -1.02 -11.07 -9.17
N LEU A 69 -1.40 -11.51 -10.34
CA LEU A 69 -2.48 -12.48 -10.49
C LEU A 69 -2.02 -13.84 -9.99
N SER A 70 -2.92 -14.56 -9.33
CA SER A 70 -2.65 -15.93 -8.97
C SER A 70 -2.91 -16.88 -10.14
N GLU A 71 -2.16 -17.96 -10.21
CA GLU A 71 -2.51 -19.10 -11.04
C GLU A 71 -3.77 -19.75 -10.45
N GLY A 72 -4.90 -19.61 -11.11
CA GLY A 72 -6.16 -20.07 -10.58
C GLY A 72 -6.66 -21.34 -11.24
N TYR A 73 -7.95 -21.56 -11.14
CA TYR A 73 -8.63 -22.80 -11.44
C TYR A 73 -8.80 -23.13 -12.94
N GLY A 74 -7.96 -22.57 -13.80
CA GLY A 74 -7.95 -22.91 -15.22
C GLY A 74 -9.05 -22.22 -16.05
N SER A 75 -9.25 -22.70 -17.26
CA SER A 75 -10.04 -22.01 -18.30
C SER A 75 -11.57 -21.96 -18.07
N TRP A 76 -12.07 -22.57 -17.01
CA TRP A 76 -13.49 -22.52 -16.68
C TRP A 76 -13.88 -21.32 -15.78
N CYS A 77 -12.89 -20.68 -15.15
CA CYS A 77 -13.07 -19.44 -14.40
C CYS A 77 -12.72 -18.25 -15.28
N TYR A 78 -13.51 -17.22 -15.26
CA TYR A 78 -13.19 -15.97 -15.95
C TYR A 78 -12.20 -15.07 -15.16
N TRP A 79 -11.94 -15.38 -13.90
CA TRP A 79 -10.93 -14.73 -13.08
C TRP A 79 -10.22 -15.74 -12.17
N SER A 80 -8.92 -15.83 -12.32
CA SER A 80 -8.08 -16.78 -11.58
C SER A 80 -7.68 -16.32 -10.20
N GLY A 81 -7.93 -15.07 -9.87
CA GLY A 81 -7.55 -14.45 -8.59
C GLY A 81 -6.65 -13.23 -8.77
N GLY A 82 -6.22 -12.66 -7.67
CA GLY A 82 -5.49 -11.39 -7.65
C GLY A 82 -6.40 -10.22 -7.35
N HIS A 83 -6.15 -9.09 -7.99
CA HIS A 83 -6.88 -7.85 -7.79
C HIS A 83 -7.52 -7.36 -9.09
N ALA A 84 -8.76 -6.97 -9.03
CA ALA A 84 -9.53 -6.44 -10.15
C ALA A 84 -10.15 -5.10 -9.80
N VAL A 85 -10.20 -4.18 -10.75
CA VAL A 85 -10.96 -2.93 -10.59
C VAL A 85 -12.43 -3.19 -10.91
N SER A 86 -13.33 -2.60 -10.14
CA SER A 86 -14.77 -2.73 -10.32
C SER A 86 -15.50 -1.42 -10.01
N ASN A 87 -16.77 -1.35 -10.43
CA ASN A 87 -17.73 -0.33 -10.02
C ASN A 87 -19.15 -0.88 -9.90
N TYR A 88 -19.29 -2.20 -9.90
CA TYR A 88 -20.61 -2.82 -9.77
C TYR A 88 -21.14 -2.67 -8.34
N VAL A 89 -22.38 -2.20 -8.22
CA VAL A 89 -23.07 -2.03 -6.93
C VAL A 89 -24.51 -2.48 -7.05
N SER A 90 -25.02 -3.13 -6.01
CA SER A 90 -26.38 -3.67 -5.96
C SER A 90 -27.02 -3.41 -4.59
N GLY A 91 -28.34 -3.21 -4.60
CA GLY A 91 -29.15 -3.18 -3.38
C GLY A 91 -29.85 -4.50 -3.05
N GLU A 92 -29.56 -5.57 -3.81
CA GLU A 92 -30.30 -6.84 -3.74
C GLU A 92 -29.32 -8.03 -3.68
N ILE A 93 -28.82 -8.37 -2.48
CA ILE A 93 -27.81 -9.41 -2.26
C ILE A 93 -28.24 -10.76 -2.85
N SER A 94 -29.46 -11.23 -2.54
CA SER A 94 -29.93 -12.56 -2.98
C SER A 94 -30.07 -12.69 -4.50
N LYS A 95 -30.33 -11.59 -5.19
CA LYS A 95 -30.50 -11.58 -6.65
C LYS A 95 -29.17 -11.47 -7.39
N TYR A 96 -28.25 -10.71 -6.84
CA TYR A 96 -26.95 -10.43 -7.46
C TYR A 96 -25.78 -10.99 -6.65
N GLY A 97 -26.04 -11.94 -5.77
CA GLY A 97 -25.04 -12.54 -4.89
C GLY A 97 -24.45 -13.86 -5.39
N GLY A 98 -24.77 -14.27 -6.63
CA GLY A 98 -24.16 -15.44 -7.25
C GLY A 98 -22.71 -15.20 -7.68
N PHE A 99 -22.09 -16.23 -8.23
CA PHE A 99 -20.70 -16.19 -8.68
C PHE A 99 -20.42 -15.08 -9.71
N GLU A 100 -21.41 -14.74 -10.54
CA GLU A 100 -21.35 -13.66 -11.51
C GLU A 100 -21.19 -12.29 -10.84
N SER A 101 -21.56 -12.17 -9.56
CA SER A 101 -21.48 -10.94 -8.77
C SER A 101 -20.24 -10.86 -7.89
N GLN A 102 -19.20 -11.59 -8.23
CA GLN A 102 -17.92 -11.55 -7.49
C GLN A 102 -17.27 -10.17 -7.46
N LEU A 103 -17.57 -9.29 -8.42
CA LEU A 103 -17.07 -7.91 -8.49
C LEU A 103 -18.07 -6.86 -7.98
N THR A 104 -19.20 -7.27 -7.42
CA THR A 104 -20.27 -6.38 -6.96
C THR A 104 -20.19 -6.15 -5.47
N VAL A 105 -20.41 -4.93 -5.00
CA VAL A 105 -20.60 -4.60 -3.58
C VAL A 105 -22.06 -4.26 -3.31
N TYR A 106 -22.50 -4.54 -2.08
CA TYR A 106 -23.82 -4.17 -1.62
C TYR A 106 -23.85 -2.72 -1.15
N LYS A 107 -24.92 -2.03 -1.51
CA LYS A 107 -25.25 -0.72 -0.93
C LYS A 107 -26.76 -0.63 -0.76
N LYS A 108 -27.21 -0.45 0.47
CA LYS A 108 -28.60 -0.20 0.79
C LYS A 108 -29.10 0.98 -0.04
N ASP A 109 -30.36 0.96 -0.46
CA ASP A 109 -31.01 2.02 -1.23
C ASP A 109 -30.61 2.14 -2.73
N VAL A 110 -29.76 1.23 -3.23
CA VAL A 110 -29.58 1.07 -4.68
C VAL A 110 -30.68 0.19 -5.26
N SER A 111 -31.26 0.62 -6.37
CA SER A 111 -32.29 -0.14 -7.05
C SER A 111 -31.71 -1.02 -8.16
N GLY A 112 -31.63 -2.31 -7.88
CA GLY A 112 -31.08 -3.26 -8.84
C GLY A 112 -29.55 -3.24 -8.90
N LEU A 113 -29.00 -3.41 -10.10
CA LEU A 113 -27.56 -3.40 -10.37
C LEU A 113 -27.16 -2.10 -11.07
N GLU A 114 -26.26 -1.37 -10.47
CA GLU A 114 -25.74 -0.09 -10.97
C GLU A 114 -24.21 -0.11 -11.10
N ARG A 115 -23.66 0.97 -11.66
CA ARG A 115 -22.22 1.12 -11.95
C ARG A 115 -21.62 2.42 -11.41
N THR A 116 -22.30 3.05 -10.47
CA THR A 116 -21.86 4.33 -9.87
C THR A 116 -22.15 4.37 -8.38
N GLY A 117 -21.30 5.07 -7.64
CA GLY A 117 -21.52 5.36 -6.23
C GLY A 117 -21.38 4.16 -5.29
N GLY A 118 -20.79 3.04 -5.74
CA GLY A 118 -20.58 1.85 -4.92
C GLY A 118 -19.30 1.88 -4.08
N GLY A 119 -18.33 2.72 -4.42
CA GLY A 119 -17.08 2.86 -3.69
C GLY A 119 -17.24 3.61 -2.35
N HIS A 120 -16.17 3.66 -1.60
CA HIS A 120 -16.13 4.37 -0.32
C HIS A 120 -16.51 5.86 -0.51
N ASN A 121 -17.27 6.41 0.44
CA ASN A 121 -17.81 7.77 0.38
C ASN A 121 -18.62 8.10 -0.90
N GLY A 122 -19.16 7.08 -1.57
CA GLY A 122 -19.93 7.27 -2.79
C GLY A 122 -19.07 7.52 -4.04
N SER A 123 -17.79 7.20 -3.99
CA SER A 123 -16.93 7.11 -5.17
C SER A 123 -17.44 6.04 -6.13
N ASN A 124 -16.95 6.02 -7.36
CA ASN A 124 -17.45 5.08 -8.36
C ASN A 124 -16.68 3.76 -8.34
N ASN A 125 -15.36 3.84 -8.39
CA ASN A 125 -14.50 2.69 -8.58
C ASN A 125 -13.90 2.21 -7.25
N PHE A 126 -13.61 0.94 -7.19
CA PHE A 126 -12.91 0.27 -6.10
C PHE A 126 -12.17 -0.94 -6.65
N ALA A 127 -11.40 -1.63 -5.83
CA ALA A 127 -10.77 -2.89 -6.20
C ALA A 127 -11.41 -4.06 -5.47
N VAL A 128 -11.31 -5.24 -6.06
CA VAL A 128 -11.74 -6.52 -5.46
C VAL A 128 -10.56 -7.46 -5.47
N HIS A 129 -10.34 -8.14 -4.35
CA HIS A 129 -9.37 -9.21 -4.18
C HIS A 129 -10.08 -10.57 -4.22
N TYR A 130 -9.41 -11.53 -4.86
CA TYR A 130 -9.71 -12.95 -4.71
C TYR A 130 -8.43 -13.74 -4.47
N GLY A 131 -8.43 -14.54 -3.42
CA GLY A 131 -7.33 -15.45 -3.11
C GLY A 131 -7.27 -15.81 -1.64
N TYR A 132 -6.83 -17.04 -1.36
CA TYR A 132 -6.67 -17.58 -0.03
C TYR A 132 -5.56 -18.61 0.03
N ALA A 133 -5.04 -18.85 1.22
CA ALA A 133 -4.16 -19.96 1.54
C ALA A 133 -4.70 -20.70 2.76
N ASP A 134 -4.69 -22.00 2.72
CA ASP A 134 -5.02 -22.86 3.85
C ASP A 134 -4.10 -24.11 3.87
N ASN A 135 -4.30 -24.95 4.86
CA ASN A 135 -3.51 -26.17 5.06
C ASN A 135 -4.15 -27.43 4.40
N SER A 136 -5.20 -27.25 3.61
CA SER A 136 -5.93 -28.38 3.00
C SER A 136 -5.17 -29.05 1.86
N GLY A 137 -4.24 -28.33 1.20
CA GLY A 137 -3.59 -28.74 -0.03
C GLY A 137 -4.43 -28.49 -1.30
N TYR A 138 -5.64 -27.96 -1.16
CA TYR A 138 -6.52 -27.57 -2.27
C TYR A 138 -6.53 -26.06 -2.50
N GLY A 139 -6.24 -25.27 -1.47
CA GLY A 139 -6.07 -23.82 -1.56
C GLY A 139 -4.71 -23.39 -2.10
N LEU A 140 -4.55 -22.11 -2.32
CA LEU A 140 -3.25 -21.52 -2.65
C LEU A 140 -2.31 -21.58 -1.44
N THR A 141 -1.02 -21.58 -1.71
CA THR A 141 0.00 -21.44 -0.65
C THR A 141 0.21 -19.96 -0.29
N GLU A 142 0.80 -19.68 0.87
CA GLU A 142 1.18 -18.29 1.22
C GLU A 142 2.05 -17.62 0.15
N ALA A 143 2.91 -18.37 -0.53
CA ALA A 143 3.77 -17.84 -1.59
C ALA A 143 3.00 -17.42 -2.84
N SER A 144 1.78 -17.97 -3.05
CA SER A 144 0.93 -17.68 -4.21
C SER A 144 -0.17 -16.65 -3.89
N LEU A 145 -0.26 -16.15 -2.65
CA LEU A 145 -1.26 -15.15 -2.29
C LEU A 145 -1.10 -13.89 -3.13
N PRO A 146 -2.21 -13.33 -3.61
CA PRO A 146 -2.18 -12.04 -4.30
C PRO A 146 -1.58 -10.95 -3.43
N ALA A 147 -0.78 -10.09 -4.04
CA ALA A 147 -0.03 -9.07 -3.33
C ALA A 147 -0.16 -7.71 -3.98
N LEU A 148 -0.08 -6.66 -3.18
CA LEU A 148 0.23 -5.31 -3.62
C LEU A 148 1.70 -5.01 -3.33
N THR A 149 2.40 -4.43 -4.29
CA THR A 149 3.84 -4.16 -4.21
C THR A 149 4.12 -2.73 -4.65
N PHE A 150 4.99 -2.03 -3.93
CA PHE A 150 5.51 -0.74 -4.38
C PHE A 150 6.49 -0.97 -5.53
N ALA A 151 6.05 -0.70 -6.75
CA ALA A 151 6.77 -1.03 -7.98
C ALA A 151 8.06 -0.22 -8.18
N ASP A 152 8.22 0.90 -7.47
CA ASP A 152 9.46 1.69 -7.45
C ASP A 152 10.53 1.14 -6.49
N GLY A 153 10.25 0.03 -5.82
CA GLY A 153 11.17 -0.60 -4.87
C GLY A 153 11.31 0.10 -3.52
N THR A 154 10.54 1.14 -3.26
CA THR A 154 10.62 1.91 -2.02
C THR A 154 9.59 1.39 -1.00
N ALA A 155 10.08 0.89 0.13
CA ALA A 155 9.21 0.46 1.22
C ALA A 155 8.54 1.65 1.91
N ARG A 156 7.20 1.56 2.10
CA ARG A 156 6.39 2.60 2.73
C ARG A 156 5.42 2.01 3.74
N VAL A 157 4.90 2.86 4.60
CA VAL A 157 3.80 2.49 5.50
C VAL A 157 2.49 2.67 4.74
N ILE A 158 1.71 1.60 4.64
CA ILE A 158 0.29 1.71 4.28
C ILE A 158 -0.43 2.09 5.57
N ASP A 159 -0.96 3.30 5.62
CA ASP A 159 -1.63 3.82 6.83
C ASP A 159 -2.94 3.08 7.09
N HIS A 160 -3.81 3.07 6.09
CA HIS A 160 -5.09 2.38 6.13
C HIS A 160 -5.65 2.17 4.73
N MET A 161 -6.68 1.37 4.65
CA MET A 161 -7.60 1.28 3.51
C MET A 161 -9.03 1.10 4.02
N TYR A 162 -10.00 1.20 3.14
CA TYR A 162 -11.37 0.81 3.42
C TYR A 162 -11.66 -0.52 2.77
N VAL A 163 -12.34 -1.39 3.50
CA VAL A 163 -12.66 -2.74 3.05
C VAL A 163 -14.15 -3.02 3.17
N ASN A 164 -14.65 -3.91 2.34
CA ASN A 164 -16.05 -4.34 2.35
C ASN A 164 -16.15 -5.79 1.84
N ASN A 165 -17.28 -6.43 2.06
CA ASN A 165 -17.61 -7.70 1.43
C ASN A 165 -18.14 -7.48 0.01
N THR A 166 -17.93 -8.47 -0.86
CA THR A 166 -18.65 -8.54 -2.13
C THR A 166 -20.05 -9.13 -1.93
N ASP A 167 -20.98 -8.85 -2.84
CA ASP A 167 -22.32 -9.45 -2.83
C ASP A 167 -22.26 -10.97 -2.87
N TYR A 168 -21.33 -11.54 -3.60
CA TYR A 168 -21.12 -12.98 -3.63
C TYR A 168 -20.78 -13.53 -2.25
N ALA A 169 -19.85 -12.90 -1.53
CA ALA A 169 -19.51 -13.30 -0.17
C ALA A 169 -20.70 -13.13 0.79
N LEU A 170 -21.40 -11.99 0.75
CA LEU A 170 -22.57 -11.72 1.56
C LEU A 170 -23.68 -12.74 1.34
N ASN A 171 -23.98 -13.08 0.09
CA ASN A 171 -24.97 -14.09 -0.23
C ASN A 171 -24.62 -15.46 0.38
N CYS A 172 -23.36 -15.87 0.26
CA CYS A 172 -22.90 -17.12 0.87
C CYS A 172 -22.96 -17.08 2.40
N TYR A 173 -22.65 -15.96 3.05
CA TYR A 173 -22.76 -15.86 4.50
C TYR A 173 -24.20 -15.94 4.99
N ILE A 174 -25.14 -15.37 4.25
CA ILE A 174 -26.55 -15.25 4.63
C ILE A 174 -27.35 -16.48 4.25
N ASP A 175 -27.21 -16.96 3.03
CA ASP A 175 -28.02 -18.04 2.46
C ASP A 175 -27.28 -19.35 2.31
N GLY A 176 -25.95 -19.30 2.22
CA GLY A 176 -25.14 -20.45 1.80
C GLY A 176 -25.26 -20.70 0.29
N ASN A 177 -24.54 -21.71 -0.18
CA ASN A 177 -24.65 -22.23 -1.54
C ASN A 177 -24.34 -23.73 -1.56
N GLY A 178 -24.23 -24.34 -2.76
CA GLY A 178 -23.93 -25.78 -2.88
C GLY A 178 -22.53 -26.20 -2.38
N LEU A 179 -21.62 -25.25 -2.13
CA LEU A 179 -20.25 -25.51 -1.69
C LEU A 179 -20.04 -25.22 -0.22
N THR A 180 -20.81 -24.30 0.36
CA THR A 180 -20.68 -23.86 1.74
C THR A 180 -22.04 -23.62 2.40
N ALA A 181 -22.14 -23.93 3.70
CA ALA A 181 -23.30 -23.58 4.50
C ALA A 181 -23.29 -22.08 4.84
N LYS A 182 -24.48 -21.52 5.13
CA LYS A 182 -24.55 -20.18 5.70
C LYS A 182 -23.80 -20.09 7.03
N ILE A 183 -23.38 -18.90 7.38
CA ILE A 183 -22.66 -18.62 8.63
C ILE A 183 -23.55 -18.95 9.85
N GLY A 184 -23.03 -19.77 10.75
CA GLY A 184 -23.61 -20.07 12.06
C GLY A 184 -23.04 -19.16 13.15
N ASP A 185 -23.55 -19.33 14.37
CA ASP A 185 -23.21 -18.45 15.52
C ASP A 185 -21.72 -18.45 15.87
N ASP A 186 -21.04 -19.60 15.69
CA ASP A 186 -19.61 -19.77 15.98
C ASP A 186 -18.71 -19.60 14.75
N ASP A 187 -19.29 -19.34 13.61
CA ASP A 187 -18.54 -19.18 12.37
C ASP A 187 -17.97 -17.77 12.21
N TRP A 188 -16.83 -17.71 11.54
CA TRP A 188 -16.15 -16.44 11.28
C TRP A 188 -15.41 -16.48 9.94
N VAL A 189 -15.21 -15.29 9.37
CA VAL A 189 -14.33 -15.05 8.21
C VAL A 189 -13.48 -13.82 8.52
N LYS A 190 -12.18 -13.94 8.35
CA LYS A 190 -11.20 -12.87 8.54
C LYS A 190 -10.44 -12.58 7.27
N LEU A 191 -10.12 -11.30 7.11
CA LEU A 191 -9.11 -10.81 6.20
C LEU A 191 -7.82 -10.58 6.99
N VAL A 192 -6.70 -11.13 6.50
CA VAL A 192 -5.38 -11.01 7.11
C VAL A 192 -4.41 -10.40 6.11
N ALA A 193 -3.79 -9.29 6.48
CA ALA A 193 -2.68 -8.70 5.74
C ALA A 193 -1.35 -9.11 6.38
N THR A 194 -0.37 -9.45 5.54
CA THR A 194 1.01 -9.71 5.95
C THR A 194 1.95 -8.81 5.18
N GLY A 195 2.71 -7.99 5.91
CA GLY A 195 3.72 -7.11 5.35
C GLY A 195 5.07 -7.79 5.17
N TYR A 196 5.79 -7.42 4.13
CA TYR A 196 7.16 -7.88 3.85
C TYR A 196 8.04 -6.69 3.47
N ASN A 197 9.25 -6.67 4.02
CA ASN A 197 10.27 -5.67 3.66
C ASN A 197 10.96 -5.99 2.32
N ALA A 198 11.94 -5.18 1.93
CA ALA A 198 12.70 -5.37 0.70
C ALA A 198 13.55 -6.66 0.69
N ALA A 199 13.88 -7.21 1.85
CA ALA A 199 14.61 -8.48 1.98
C ALA A 199 13.64 -9.70 1.92
N GLY A 200 12.33 -9.48 1.82
CA GLY A 200 11.31 -10.53 1.84
C GLY A 200 10.98 -11.07 3.24
N GLU A 201 11.43 -10.38 4.28
CA GLU A 201 11.14 -10.74 5.67
C GLU A 201 9.80 -10.17 6.10
N LYS A 202 9.03 -10.93 6.88
CA LYS A 202 7.75 -10.46 7.45
C LYS A 202 8.00 -9.30 8.42
N THR A 203 7.25 -8.21 8.22
CA THR A 203 7.32 -7.02 9.10
C THR A 203 6.22 -7.00 10.14
N GLY A 204 5.05 -7.54 9.82
CA GLY A 204 3.91 -7.59 10.71
C GLY A 204 2.69 -8.20 10.04
N THR A 205 1.64 -8.36 10.82
CA THR A 205 0.32 -8.80 10.37
C THR A 205 -0.77 -7.89 10.94
N ALA A 206 -1.84 -7.72 10.18
CA ALA A 206 -3.07 -7.07 10.63
C ALA A 206 -4.26 -7.91 10.22
N SER A 207 -5.35 -7.89 10.98
CA SER A 207 -6.55 -8.61 10.61
C SER A 207 -7.82 -7.82 10.91
N ILE A 208 -8.87 -8.12 10.14
CA ILE A 208 -10.21 -7.59 10.37
C ILE A 208 -11.24 -8.67 10.08
N TYR A 209 -12.33 -8.73 10.84
CA TYR A 209 -13.43 -9.64 10.56
C TYR A 209 -14.27 -9.12 9.39
N LEU A 210 -14.42 -9.95 8.36
CA LEU A 210 -15.45 -9.77 7.33
C LEU A 210 -16.81 -10.26 7.81
N CYS A 211 -16.77 -11.27 8.68
CA CYS A 211 -17.95 -11.85 9.34
C CYS A 211 -17.51 -12.49 10.65
N ASN A 212 -18.30 -12.30 11.72
CA ASN A 212 -18.10 -12.95 13.01
C ASN A 212 -19.48 -13.32 13.61
N GLY A 213 -20.00 -14.44 13.15
CA GLY A 213 -21.39 -14.86 13.37
C GLY A 213 -22.38 -14.10 12.49
N PRO A 214 -23.64 -14.57 12.41
CA PRO A 214 -24.64 -14.02 11.49
C PRO A 214 -25.11 -12.60 11.84
N LYS A 215 -24.82 -12.13 13.06
CA LYS A 215 -25.19 -10.79 13.54
C LYS A 215 -24.07 -9.74 13.31
N ASN A 216 -22.87 -10.18 12.98
CA ASN A 216 -21.70 -9.31 12.80
C ASN A 216 -21.08 -9.55 11.43
N ILE A 217 -21.84 -9.29 10.37
CA ILE A 217 -21.40 -9.32 8.99
C ILE A 217 -21.08 -7.88 8.57
N MET A 218 -19.90 -7.65 8.02
CA MET A 218 -19.53 -6.35 7.46
C MET A 218 -20.42 -6.07 6.23
N MET A 219 -21.24 -5.03 6.31
CA MET A 219 -22.23 -4.68 5.29
C MET A 219 -21.92 -3.36 4.58
N ASP A 220 -20.87 -2.66 5.00
CA ASP A 220 -20.50 -1.35 4.47
C ASP A 220 -18.99 -1.14 4.58
N TRP A 221 -18.48 -0.14 3.87
CA TRP A 221 -17.07 0.24 3.88
C TRP A 221 -16.56 0.52 5.28
N THR A 222 -15.55 -0.22 5.68
CA THR A 222 -14.99 -0.17 7.03
C THR A 222 -13.51 0.16 6.96
N LYS A 223 -13.08 1.17 7.71
CA LYS A 223 -11.67 1.55 7.81
C LYS A 223 -10.86 0.43 8.46
N TRP A 224 -9.76 0.05 7.81
CA TRP A 224 -8.81 -0.92 8.32
C TRP A 224 -7.43 -0.29 8.48
N ASP A 225 -6.95 -0.19 9.71
CA ASP A 225 -5.62 0.31 10.04
C ASP A 225 -4.56 -0.73 9.66
N LEU A 226 -3.62 -0.35 8.83
CA LEU A 226 -2.51 -1.18 8.38
C LEU A 226 -1.16 -0.62 8.83
N SER A 227 -1.15 0.49 9.55
CA SER A 227 0.09 1.18 9.97
C SER A 227 1.00 0.29 10.83
N GLY A 228 0.41 -0.65 11.57
CA GLY A 228 1.13 -1.63 12.38
C GLY A 228 1.97 -2.64 11.57
N LEU A 229 1.79 -2.74 10.25
CA LEU A 229 2.67 -3.53 9.40
C LEU A 229 4.08 -2.94 9.29
N GLY A 230 4.26 -1.65 9.62
CA GLY A 230 5.51 -0.93 9.44
C GLY A 230 5.79 -0.58 7.97
N LYS A 231 7.05 -0.29 7.64
CA LYS A 231 7.46 -0.06 6.25
C LYS A 231 7.52 -1.38 5.49
N VAL A 232 6.65 -1.53 4.50
CA VAL A 232 6.53 -2.72 3.65
C VAL A 232 6.91 -2.39 2.21
N LEU A 233 7.58 -3.31 1.53
CA LEU A 233 7.70 -3.30 0.08
C LEU A 233 6.52 -4.02 -0.57
N LYS A 234 6.03 -5.06 0.10
CA LYS A 234 4.92 -5.90 -0.37
C LYS A 234 3.97 -6.20 0.79
N VAL A 235 2.68 -6.26 0.50
CA VAL A 235 1.65 -6.79 1.38
C VAL A 235 0.86 -7.87 0.67
N THR A 236 0.65 -9.01 1.32
CA THR A 236 -0.24 -10.07 0.86
C THR A 236 -1.52 -10.07 1.66
N PHE A 237 -2.59 -10.58 1.05
CA PHE A 237 -3.89 -10.68 1.69
C PHE A 237 -4.36 -12.13 1.66
N ASN A 238 -4.85 -12.60 2.79
CA ASN A 238 -5.46 -13.92 2.92
C ASN A 238 -6.86 -13.79 3.51
N VAL A 239 -7.84 -14.39 2.86
CA VAL A 239 -9.18 -14.55 3.43
C VAL A 239 -9.26 -15.95 4.03
N THR A 240 -9.52 -16.03 5.32
CA THR A 240 -9.58 -17.30 6.07
C THR A 240 -10.80 -17.35 6.97
N GLY A 241 -11.22 -18.54 7.37
CA GLY A 241 -12.41 -18.68 8.21
C GLY A 241 -12.58 -20.07 8.76
N SER A 242 -13.66 -20.25 9.54
CA SER A 242 -14.04 -21.50 10.20
C SER A 242 -14.72 -22.50 9.29
N SER A 243 -15.36 -22.01 8.21
CA SER A 243 -16.13 -22.88 7.31
C SER A 243 -15.24 -23.81 6.51
N ASP A 244 -15.53 -25.11 6.55
CA ASP A 244 -14.81 -26.16 5.83
C ASP A 244 -15.82 -27.20 5.32
N ASN A 245 -15.72 -27.56 4.06
CA ASN A 245 -16.59 -28.54 3.40
C ASN A 245 -15.92 -29.90 3.17
N GLY A 246 -14.79 -30.15 3.84
CA GLY A 246 -13.95 -31.33 3.65
C GLY A 246 -12.83 -31.16 2.63
N TYR A 247 -12.78 -30.01 1.95
CA TYR A 247 -11.74 -29.65 1.00
C TYR A 247 -10.99 -28.36 1.41
N GLY A 248 -11.17 -27.90 2.63
CA GLY A 248 -10.58 -26.68 3.18
C GLY A 248 -11.58 -25.55 3.28
N PHE A 249 -11.05 -24.32 3.37
CA PHE A 249 -11.86 -23.12 3.51
C PHE A 249 -12.88 -22.98 2.37
N SER A 250 -14.16 -22.89 2.73
CA SER A 250 -15.25 -23.04 1.77
C SER A 250 -16.07 -21.77 1.51
N GLN A 251 -15.88 -20.70 2.28
CA GLN A 251 -16.51 -19.41 1.99
C GLN A 251 -15.79 -18.69 0.85
N PRO A 252 -16.47 -17.81 0.10
CA PRO A 252 -15.82 -17.04 -0.95
C PRO A 252 -14.65 -16.21 -0.41
N ALA A 253 -13.46 -16.39 -0.99
CA ALA A 253 -12.22 -15.72 -0.56
C ALA A 253 -12.05 -14.35 -1.20
N TYR A 254 -13.09 -13.52 -1.12
CA TYR A 254 -13.17 -12.19 -1.73
C TYR A 254 -13.28 -11.10 -0.67
N PHE A 255 -12.71 -9.95 -0.97
CA PHE A 255 -13.07 -8.68 -0.34
C PHE A 255 -12.90 -7.54 -1.33
N ALA A 256 -13.69 -6.49 -1.15
CA ALA A 256 -13.49 -5.24 -1.86
C ALA A 256 -12.65 -4.28 -1.01
N TYR A 257 -11.85 -3.42 -1.67
CA TYR A 257 -11.08 -2.39 -0.98
C TYR A 257 -11.02 -1.10 -1.80
N ASP A 258 -10.84 0.01 -1.09
CA ASP A 258 -10.83 1.34 -1.68
C ASP A 258 -9.99 2.30 -0.82
N ASP A 259 -9.64 3.45 -1.37
CA ASP A 259 -8.93 4.53 -0.68
C ASP A 259 -7.70 4.04 0.10
N VAL A 260 -6.76 3.41 -0.60
CA VAL A 260 -5.50 2.93 0.00
C VAL A 260 -4.59 4.11 0.31
N ALA A 261 -4.51 4.49 1.57
CA ALA A 261 -3.72 5.62 2.04
C ALA A 261 -2.28 5.19 2.37
N VAL A 262 -1.31 5.82 1.73
CA VAL A 262 0.11 5.51 1.87
C VAL A 262 0.85 6.74 2.42
N ARG A 263 1.75 6.51 3.38
CA ARG A 263 2.62 7.56 3.93
C ARG A 263 3.81 7.81 3.01
N PHE A 264 3.90 9.04 2.52
CA PHE A 264 5.06 9.54 1.78
C PHE A 264 5.84 10.50 2.67
N GLU A 265 7.12 10.22 2.86
CA GLU A 265 7.99 11.08 3.65
C GLU A 265 8.14 12.44 2.95
N LYS A 266 7.92 13.50 3.70
CA LYS A 266 8.22 14.86 3.22
C LYS A 266 9.72 15.06 3.24
N ALA A 267 10.26 15.68 2.22
CA ALA A 267 11.63 16.19 2.27
C ALA A 267 11.79 17.09 3.50
N ALA A 268 12.88 16.91 4.23
CA ALA A 268 13.21 17.83 5.31
C ALA A 268 13.23 19.24 4.77
N ALA A 269 12.61 20.17 5.47
CA ALA A 269 12.65 21.58 5.08
C ALA A 269 14.11 22.04 5.10
N VAL A 270 14.58 22.58 3.98
CA VAL A 270 15.89 23.24 3.92
C VAL A 270 15.75 24.59 4.64
N VAL A 271 16.52 24.75 5.69
CA VAL A 271 16.60 26.01 6.44
C VAL A 271 18.02 26.57 6.25
N PRO A 272 18.22 27.48 5.31
CA PRO A 272 19.54 28.04 5.05
C PRO A 272 20.03 28.85 6.23
N ALA A 273 21.37 28.83 6.42
CA ALA A 273 22.01 29.71 7.38
C ALA A 273 21.94 31.19 6.92
N THR A 274 21.64 32.07 7.83
CA THR A 274 21.61 33.53 7.61
C THR A 274 22.78 34.23 8.24
N GLY A 275 23.58 33.53 9.05
CA GLY A 275 24.77 34.06 9.70
C GLY A 275 25.49 33.01 10.54
N VAL A 276 26.71 33.34 10.91
CA VAL A 276 27.56 32.59 11.82
C VAL A 276 28.10 33.49 12.93
N THR A 277 28.07 33.00 14.14
CA THR A 277 28.67 33.67 15.30
C THR A 277 29.82 32.85 15.85
N LEU A 278 30.87 33.52 16.34
CA LEU A 278 32.02 32.88 16.99
C LEU A 278 32.05 33.25 18.47
N ASP A 279 32.48 32.33 19.30
CA ASP A 279 32.72 32.54 20.74
C ASP A 279 33.88 33.47 21.03
N LYS A 280 34.87 33.54 20.10
CA LYS A 280 36.04 34.41 20.18
C LYS A 280 36.39 35.01 18.84
N THR A 281 36.77 36.25 18.84
CA THR A 281 37.16 37.03 17.65
C THR A 281 38.67 37.16 17.53
N THR A 282 39.44 36.80 18.55
CA THR A 282 40.89 36.85 18.58
C THR A 282 41.49 35.73 19.40
N LEU A 283 42.54 35.13 18.90
CA LEU A 283 43.37 34.13 19.58
C LEU A 283 44.82 34.57 19.57
N ASN A 284 45.50 34.40 20.71
CA ASN A 284 46.98 34.55 20.81
C ASN A 284 47.54 33.24 21.27
N LEU A 285 48.34 32.62 20.40
CA LEU A 285 48.90 31.29 20.62
C LEU A 285 50.42 31.33 20.36
N MET A 286 51.17 30.57 21.15
CA MET A 286 52.56 30.28 20.81
C MET A 286 52.60 29.13 19.80
N THR A 287 53.68 29.06 18.99
CA THR A 287 53.88 27.98 18.03
C THR A 287 53.79 26.60 18.73
N GLY A 288 52.96 25.74 18.21
CA GLY A 288 52.66 24.42 18.75
C GLY A 288 51.46 24.37 19.70
N GLU A 289 50.91 25.51 20.13
CA GLU A 289 49.70 25.53 20.93
C GLU A 289 48.47 25.35 20.09
N THR A 290 47.38 24.87 20.73
CA THR A 290 46.07 24.73 20.16
C THR A 290 45.01 25.46 20.96
N ALA A 291 43.97 25.94 20.30
CA ALA A 291 42.77 26.50 20.92
C ALA A 291 41.54 26.08 20.16
N VAL A 292 40.43 25.97 20.86
CA VAL A 292 39.10 25.67 20.26
C VAL A 292 38.37 26.99 20.05
N LEU A 293 37.85 27.16 18.83
CA LEU A 293 36.84 28.15 18.47
C LEU A 293 35.50 27.41 18.31
N THR A 294 34.45 27.99 18.89
CA THR A 294 33.10 27.47 18.72
C THR A 294 32.34 28.42 17.79
N ALA A 295 31.78 27.86 16.73
CA ALA A 295 30.90 28.58 15.83
C ALA A 295 29.46 28.09 15.97
N ALA A 296 28.51 29.01 15.90
CA ALA A 296 27.09 28.71 15.86
C ALA A 296 26.45 29.34 14.62
N ALA A 297 25.86 28.55 13.78
CA ALA A 297 25.09 29.03 12.64
C ALA A 297 23.70 29.49 13.10
N GLN A 298 23.14 30.49 12.41
CA GLN A 298 21.82 31.04 12.66
C GLN A 298 20.94 30.88 11.42
N PRO A 299 19.67 30.48 11.57
CA PRO A 299 19.02 30.09 12.83
C PRO A 299 19.57 28.73 13.35
N GLU A 300 19.40 28.44 14.63
CA GLU A 300 19.91 27.22 15.29
C GLU A 300 19.47 25.93 14.60
N ASN A 301 18.29 25.93 13.98
CA ASN A 301 17.75 24.81 13.22
C ASN A 301 18.15 24.82 11.73
N THR A 302 19.23 25.52 11.36
CA THR A 302 19.73 25.51 9.98
C THR A 302 20.13 24.09 9.54
N THR A 303 19.94 23.82 8.26
CA THR A 303 20.37 22.55 7.61
C THR A 303 21.74 22.66 6.98
N ASP A 304 22.31 23.86 6.94
CA ASP A 304 23.67 24.08 6.44
C ASP A 304 24.70 23.60 7.43
N THR A 305 25.81 23.11 6.92
CA THR A 305 26.97 22.66 7.71
C THR A 305 28.03 23.72 7.73
N LEU A 306 28.61 23.95 8.90
CA LEU A 306 29.73 24.88 9.05
C LEU A 306 31.02 24.31 8.43
N THR A 307 31.73 25.17 7.71
CA THR A 307 33.07 24.89 7.20
C THR A 307 34.09 25.84 7.82
N TRP A 308 35.31 25.35 8.03
CA TRP A 308 36.39 26.10 8.61
C TRP A 308 37.55 26.25 7.61
N THR A 309 38.08 27.46 7.51
CA THR A 309 39.23 27.75 6.66
C THR A 309 40.24 28.68 7.38
N THR A 310 41.49 28.62 6.97
CA THR A 310 42.54 29.50 7.38
C THR A 310 43.07 30.31 6.20
N GLY A 311 43.45 31.57 6.46
CA GLY A 311 44.05 32.40 5.42
C GLY A 311 45.51 32.06 5.14
N ASN A 312 46.22 31.41 6.07
CA ASN A 312 47.61 30.97 5.90
C ASN A 312 47.95 29.79 6.79
N GLU A 313 48.05 28.61 6.19
CA GLU A 313 48.36 27.35 6.90
C GLU A 313 49.80 27.29 7.48
N ALA A 314 50.73 28.12 6.98
CA ALA A 314 52.04 28.23 7.54
C ALA A 314 52.06 28.96 8.89
N VAL A 315 51.02 29.73 9.19
CA VAL A 315 50.82 30.44 10.46
C VAL A 315 49.93 29.65 11.41
N ALA A 316 48.77 29.23 10.93
CA ALA A 316 47.85 28.38 11.71
C ALA A 316 47.01 27.51 10.80
N THR A 317 46.67 26.30 11.27
CA THR A 317 45.69 25.38 10.66
C THR A 317 44.43 25.34 11.50
N VAL A 318 43.31 24.91 10.88
CA VAL A 318 42.07 24.69 11.58
C VAL A 318 41.39 23.41 11.09
N ALA A 319 40.87 22.63 12.01
CA ALA A 319 40.06 21.45 11.73
C ALA A 319 38.93 21.38 12.78
N ASP A 320 37.71 21.37 12.33
CA ASP A 320 36.50 21.31 13.19
C ASP A 320 36.54 22.28 14.38
N GLY A 321 36.99 23.52 14.11
CA GLY A 321 37.13 24.59 15.12
C GLY A 321 38.41 24.48 15.99
N VAL A 322 39.21 23.44 15.88
CA VAL A 322 40.49 23.33 16.56
C VAL A 322 41.56 24.07 15.76
N VAL A 323 42.03 25.19 16.28
CA VAL A 323 43.09 25.98 15.68
C VAL A 323 44.43 25.58 16.27
N THR A 324 45.41 25.29 15.40
CA THR A 324 46.80 24.96 15.79
C THR A 324 47.78 26.00 15.25
N ALA A 325 48.54 26.64 16.11
CA ALA A 325 49.60 27.56 15.70
C ALA A 325 50.81 26.79 15.12
N VAL A 326 51.15 27.10 13.85
CA VAL A 326 52.23 26.42 13.11
C VAL A 326 53.49 27.23 13.08
N GLY A 327 53.37 28.54 12.87
CA GLY A 327 54.52 29.45 12.76
C GLY A 327 54.17 30.88 13.21
N ALA A 328 55.23 31.70 13.34
CA ALA A 328 55.07 33.11 13.73
C ALA A 328 54.40 33.92 12.63
N GLY A 329 53.41 34.72 13.01
CA GLY A 329 52.63 35.58 12.08
C GLY A 329 51.21 35.80 12.58
N SER A 330 50.41 36.40 11.70
CA SER A 330 48.97 36.55 11.91
C SER A 330 48.19 36.01 10.71
N THR A 331 47.08 35.35 10.97
CA THR A 331 46.20 34.82 9.93
C THR A 331 44.74 34.93 10.40
N VAL A 332 43.82 34.81 9.47
CA VAL A 332 42.36 34.82 9.76
C VAL A 332 41.87 33.39 9.71
N ILE A 333 41.16 32.98 10.72
CA ILE A 333 40.36 31.76 10.73
C ILE A 333 38.89 32.15 10.42
N THR A 334 38.30 31.48 9.44
CA THR A 334 36.95 31.75 9.02
C THR A 334 36.06 30.50 9.23
N ALA A 335 34.91 30.71 9.84
CA ALA A 335 33.79 29.78 9.84
C ALA A 335 32.67 30.32 8.93
N ALA A 336 32.21 29.50 8.00
CA ALA A 336 31.20 29.90 7.03
C ALA A 336 30.15 28.78 6.84
#